data_fc279f86b15afd061bab132899a5d2a4
#
_entry.id   fc279f86b15afd061bab132899a5d2a4
#
_cell.length_a   1.000
_cell.length_b   1.000
_cell.length_c   1.000
_cell.angle_alpha   90.00
_cell.angle_beta   90.00
_cell.angle_gamma   90.00
#
_symmetry.space_group_name_H-M   'P 1'
#
loop_
_entity.id
_entity.type
_entity.pdbx_description
1 polymer ?
#
loop_
_entity_poly.entity_id
_entity_poly.type
_entity_poly.pdbx_seq_one_letter_code
_entity_poly.pdbx_strand_id
1 'polypeptide(L)'
;MKVRKPLKKLENYRFMEVIGRGASADVYLAIDDKANQLVAVKSIPSAKLTQKQEETNLRRELEILYKMKHKNIVGIKNYKKTKNNHYIFLEYCNGGDLDDYCKEYIFRYKHPLNELYIQKILRQIVPALQYMHNNNIIHRDIKLKNILLNFDT
;
A
#
# COMPACT_ATOMS: atom_id res chain seq x y z
N MET A 1 23.59 15.35 5.19
CA MET A 1 22.65 14.55 4.38
C MET A 1 22.28 15.32 3.13
N LYS A 2 22.55 14.78 1.92
CA LYS A 2 22.09 15.41 0.68
C LYS A 2 20.56 15.29 0.63
N VAL A 3 19.85 16.42 0.67
CA VAL A 3 18.39 16.46 0.49
C VAL A 3 18.11 15.96 -0.93
N ARG A 4 17.55 14.76 -1.07
CA ARG A 4 17.16 14.22 -2.37
C ARG A 4 16.10 15.13 -2.99
N LYS A 5 16.35 15.59 -4.22
CA LYS A 5 15.37 16.39 -4.96
C LYS A 5 14.15 15.53 -5.28
N PRO A 6 12.91 16.01 -5.04
CA PRO A 6 11.71 15.24 -5.36
C PRO A 6 11.60 15.01 -6.88
N LEU A 7 11.09 13.84 -7.28
CA LEU A 7 10.82 13.50 -8.68
C LEU A 7 9.74 14.41 -9.29
N LYS A 8 8.70 14.68 -8.50
CA LYS A 8 7.58 15.57 -8.85
C LYS A 8 6.90 16.08 -7.58
N LYS A 9 6.07 17.11 -7.73
CA LYS A 9 5.23 17.66 -6.68
C LYS A 9 3.78 17.72 -7.14
N LEU A 10 2.84 17.39 -6.25
CA LEU A 10 1.41 17.53 -6.43
C LEU A 10 0.82 18.15 -5.17
N GLU A 11 0.47 19.44 -5.23
CA GLU A 11 0.05 20.23 -4.08
C GLU A 11 1.07 20.12 -2.91
N ASN A 12 0.63 19.59 -1.75
CA ASN A 12 1.46 19.37 -0.56
C ASN A 12 2.24 18.05 -0.57
N TYR A 13 2.15 17.24 -1.65
CA TYR A 13 2.85 15.96 -1.71
C TYR A 13 4.12 16.05 -2.57
N ARG A 14 5.26 15.69 -1.99
CA ARG A 14 6.55 15.56 -2.68
C ARG A 14 6.86 14.09 -2.95
N PHE A 15 6.87 13.70 -4.20
CA PHE A 15 7.17 12.33 -4.65
C PHE A 15 8.69 12.14 -4.66
N MET A 16 9.20 11.20 -3.88
CA MET A 16 10.63 11.04 -3.64
C MET A 16 11.25 9.95 -4.51
N GLU A 17 10.67 8.75 -4.52
CA GLU A 17 11.18 7.61 -5.28
C GLU A 17 10.05 6.64 -5.64
N VAL A 18 10.31 5.78 -6.63
CA VAL A 18 9.41 4.68 -6.99
C VAL A 18 9.74 3.51 -6.09
N ILE A 19 8.76 3.02 -5.32
CA ILE A 19 8.89 1.88 -4.42
C ILE A 19 8.21 0.61 -4.93
N GLY A 20 7.45 0.71 -6.02
CA GLY A 20 6.81 -0.43 -6.67
C GLY A 20 6.40 -0.12 -8.09
N ARG A 21 6.51 -1.10 -8.98
CA ARG A 21 6.02 -1.03 -10.36
C ARG A 21 5.10 -2.18 -10.65
N GLY A 22 3.89 -1.89 -11.08
CA GLY A 22 2.89 -2.87 -11.46
C GLY A 22 2.35 -2.68 -12.88
N ALA A 23 1.66 -3.68 -13.39
CA ALA A 23 1.07 -3.62 -14.73
C ALA A 23 0.06 -2.46 -14.87
N SER A 24 -0.69 -2.14 -13.82
CA SER A 24 -1.74 -1.11 -13.83
C SER A 24 -1.33 0.22 -13.20
N ALA A 25 -0.34 0.23 -12.30
CA ALA A 25 0.04 1.42 -11.54
C ALA A 25 1.48 1.35 -11.05
N ASP A 26 2.10 2.51 -10.89
CA ASP A 26 3.34 2.67 -10.14
C ASP A 26 3.04 3.15 -8.73
N VAL A 27 3.86 2.72 -7.76
CA VAL A 27 3.77 3.15 -6.38
C VAL A 27 5.00 3.98 -6.01
N TYR A 28 4.77 5.14 -5.44
CA TYR A 28 5.80 6.10 -5.05
C TYR A 28 5.82 6.24 -3.53
N LEU A 29 7.01 6.40 -2.96
CA LEU A 29 7.17 7.03 -1.67
C LEU A 29 7.02 8.53 -1.83
N ALA A 30 6.20 9.15 -1.00
CA ALA A 30 6.04 10.60 -0.99
C ALA A 30 6.01 11.14 0.45
N ILE A 31 6.25 12.44 0.57
CA ILE A 31 6.11 13.20 1.82
C ILE A 31 4.87 14.07 1.69
N ASP A 32 3.97 13.95 2.65
CA ASP A 32 2.88 14.92 2.85
C ASP A 32 3.44 16.07 3.70
N ASP A 33 3.76 17.21 3.06
CA ASP A 33 4.34 18.37 3.72
C ASP A 33 3.37 19.00 4.75
N LYS A 34 2.05 18.82 4.58
CA LYS A 34 1.05 19.35 5.50
C LYS A 34 0.95 18.54 6.79
N ALA A 35 0.99 17.20 6.67
CA ALA A 35 0.92 16.29 7.81
C ALA A 35 2.31 15.93 8.34
N ASN A 36 3.39 16.32 7.64
CA ASN A 36 4.79 15.96 7.91
C ASN A 36 4.99 14.45 8.09
N GLN A 37 4.42 13.66 7.17
CA GLN A 37 4.49 12.20 7.24
C GLN A 37 4.77 11.57 5.89
N LEU A 38 5.34 10.35 5.91
CA LEU A 38 5.51 9.53 4.73
C LEU A 38 4.18 8.90 4.30
N VAL A 39 3.96 8.83 2.99
CA VAL A 39 2.80 8.20 2.38
C VAL A 39 3.23 7.35 1.17
N ALA A 40 2.55 6.26 0.93
CA ALA A 40 2.65 5.51 -0.32
C ALA A 40 1.61 6.06 -1.31
N VAL A 41 2.02 6.30 -2.56
CA VAL A 41 1.12 6.88 -3.57
C VAL A 41 1.01 5.95 -4.77
N LYS A 42 -0.13 5.28 -4.91
CA LYS A 42 -0.48 4.49 -6.09
C LYS A 42 -0.91 5.44 -7.21
N SER A 43 -0.15 5.49 -8.29
CA SER A 43 -0.38 6.34 -9.45
C SER A 43 -0.89 5.50 -10.62
N ILE A 44 -2.14 5.70 -11.00
CA ILE A 44 -2.82 4.98 -12.08
C ILE A 44 -2.95 5.94 -13.27
N PRO A 45 -2.32 5.66 -14.43
CA PRO A 45 -2.51 6.50 -15.62
C PRO A 45 -3.98 6.49 -16.09
N SER A 46 -4.55 7.67 -16.38
CA SER A 46 -5.93 7.77 -16.88
C SER A 46 -6.12 7.03 -18.20
N ALA A 47 -5.06 6.90 -19.02
CA ALA A 47 -5.07 6.11 -20.25
C ALA A 47 -5.31 4.60 -20.00
N LYS A 48 -5.15 4.10 -18.79
CA LYS A 48 -5.47 2.70 -18.39
C LYS A 48 -6.91 2.54 -17.89
N LEU A 49 -7.68 3.61 -17.79
CA LEU A 49 -9.07 3.63 -17.33
C LEU A 49 -10.01 4.06 -18.47
N THR A 50 -9.77 3.52 -19.66
CA THR A 50 -10.53 3.90 -20.88
C THR A 50 -11.89 3.22 -20.97
N GLN A 51 -12.05 2.07 -20.31
CA GLN A 51 -13.32 1.35 -20.26
C GLN A 51 -14.12 1.78 -19.04
N LYS A 52 -15.43 1.96 -19.23
CA LYS A 52 -16.37 2.31 -18.16
C LYS A 52 -16.31 1.34 -16.97
N GLN A 53 -15.96 0.08 -17.23
CA GLN A 53 -15.78 -0.94 -16.20
C GLN A 53 -14.56 -0.64 -15.30
N GLU A 54 -13.46 -0.15 -15.87
CA GLU A 54 -12.23 0.17 -15.13
C GLU A 54 -12.44 1.37 -14.20
N GLU A 55 -13.12 2.41 -14.67
CA GLU A 55 -13.51 3.54 -13.80
C GLU A 55 -14.45 3.10 -12.67
N THR A 56 -15.40 2.20 -12.98
CA THR A 56 -16.32 1.65 -11.98
C THR A 56 -15.56 0.83 -10.93
N ASN A 57 -14.59 0.03 -11.36
CA ASN A 57 -13.75 -0.77 -10.46
C ASN A 57 -12.90 0.12 -9.55
N LEU A 58 -12.29 1.19 -10.10
CA LEU A 58 -11.55 2.17 -9.30
C LEU A 58 -12.45 2.85 -8.27
N ARG A 59 -13.67 3.25 -8.65
CA ARG A 59 -14.62 3.85 -7.71
C ARG A 59 -14.95 2.90 -6.56
N ARG A 60 -15.23 1.62 -6.85
CA ARG A 60 -15.49 0.59 -5.83
C ARG A 60 -14.28 0.37 -4.92
N GLU A 61 -13.07 0.31 -5.50
CA GLU A 61 -11.83 0.21 -4.72
C GLU A 61 -11.72 1.37 -3.72
N LEU A 62 -11.95 2.60 -4.17
CA LEU A 62 -11.93 3.78 -3.30
C LEU A 62 -12.99 3.73 -2.21
N GLU A 63 -14.24 3.36 -2.55
CA GLU A 63 -15.33 3.23 -1.58
C GLU A 63 -14.98 2.20 -0.48
N ILE A 64 -14.38 1.07 -0.87
CA ILE A 64 -13.91 0.05 0.08
C ILE A 64 -12.80 0.62 0.96
N LEU A 65 -11.76 1.23 0.37
CA LEU A 65 -10.63 1.79 1.11
C LEU A 65 -11.07 2.85 2.14
N TYR A 66 -12.01 3.75 1.76
CA TYR A 66 -12.53 4.75 2.69
C TYR A 66 -13.36 4.16 3.83
N LYS A 67 -14.02 3.02 3.58
CA LYS A 67 -14.85 2.31 4.56
C LYS A 67 -14.03 1.51 5.56
N MET A 68 -12.89 0.93 5.10
CA MET A 68 -12.06 0.05 5.91
C MET A 68 -11.19 0.83 6.88
N LYS A 69 -11.48 0.70 8.19
CA LYS A 69 -10.71 1.31 9.27
C LYS A 69 -10.33 0.24 10.28
N HIS A 70 -9.16 -0.33 10.10
CA HIS A 70 -8.63 -1.37 10.98
C HIS A 70 -7.11 -1.26 11.06
N LYS A 71 -6.52 -1.48 12.24
CA LYS A 71 -5.08 -1.31 12.49
C LYS A 71 -4.17 -2.18 11.62
N ASN A 72 -4.68 -3.30 11.10
CA ASN A 72 -3.95 -4.21 10.20
C ASN A 72 -4.49 -4.18 8.75
N ILE A 73 -5.11 -3.09 8.35
CA ILE A 73 -5.50 -2.81 6.96
C ILE A 73 -4.91 -1.46 6.59
N VAL A 74 -4.19 -1.40 5.46
CA VAL A 74 -3.58 -0.15 4.98
C VAL A 74 -4.66 0.91 4.77
N GLY A 75 -4.52 2.02 5.49
CA GLY A 75 -5.50 3.12 5.45
C GLY A 75 -5.30 4.03 4.25
N ILE A 76 -6.40 4.48 3.64
CA ILE A 76 -6.36 5.57 2.67
C ILE A 76 -6.28 6.92 3.40
N LYS A 77 -5.38 7.77 2.91
CA LYS A 77 -5.18 9.15 3.41
C LYS A 77 -5.89 10.16 2.52
N ASN A 78 -5.81 9.98 1.19
CA ASN A 78 -6.38 10.91 0.23
C ASN A 78 -6.54 10.25 -1.15
N TYR A 79 -7.31 10.89 -2.02
CA TYR A 79 -7.40 10.57 -3.44
C TYR A 79 -7.42 11.87 -4.25
N LYS A 80 -6.69 11.88 -5.38
CA LYS A 80 -6.66 13.02 -6.30
C LYS A 80 -6.68 12.53 -7.73
N LYS A 81 -7.47 13.23 -8.56
CA LYS A 81 -7.53 13.03 -10.00
C LYS A 81 -6.91 14.23 -10.70
N THR A 82 -6.03 13.98 -11.65
CA THR A 82 -5.51 14.99 -12.59
C THR A 82 -5.93 14.61 -14.01
N LYS A 83 -5.57 15.42 -15.00
CA LYS A 83 -5.85 15.11 -16.41
C LYS A 83 -5.28 13.76 -16.82
N ASN A 84 -4.08 13.40 -16.33
CA ASN A 84 -3.31 12.26 -16.83
C ASN A 84 -3.28 11.07 -15.85
N ASN A 85 -3.57 11.26 -14.56
CA ASN A 85 -3.42 10.22 -13.55
C ASN A 85 -4.45 10.34 -12.44
N HIS A 86 -4.73 9.18 -11.83
CA HIS A 86 -5.40 9.04 -10.55
C HIS A 86 -4.35 8.69 -9.49
N TYR A 87 -4.36 9.38 -8.36
CA TYR A 87 -3.43 9.19 -7.25
C TYR A 87 -4.20 8.78 -6.00
N ILE A 88 -3.89 7.58 -5.48
CA ILE A 88 -4.41 7.08 -4.21
C ILE A 88 -3.29 7.20 -3.20
N PHE A 89 -3.48 8.02 -2.17
CA PHE A 89 -2.52 8.21 -1.08
C PHE A 89 -2.87 7.26 0.05
N LEU A 90 -1.93 6.41 0.40
CA LEU A 90 -2.09 5.33 1.37
C LEU A 90 -1.10 5.52 2.52
N GLU A 91 -1.38 4.87 3.63
CA GLU A 91 -0.41 4.68 4.69
C GLU A 91 0.86 4.04 4.14
N TYR A 92 2.03 4.55 4.56
CA TYR A 92 3.31 3.97 4.17
C TYR A 92 3.75 2.93 5.21
N CYS A 93 4.01 1.71 4.77
CA CYS A 93 4.54 0.63 5.58
C CYS A 93 6.06 0.53 5.34
N ASN A 94 6.85 0.80 6.37
CA ASN A 94 8.30 0.97 6.24
C ASN A 94 9.10 -0.35 6.17
N GLY A 95 8.45 -1.49 6.40
CA GLY A 95 9.07 -2.82 6.39
C GLY A 95 8.95 -3.57 5.05
N GLY A 96 8.37 -2.96 4.00
CA GLY A 96 8.15 -3.62 2.72
C GLY A 96 7.09 -4.73 2.79
N ASP A 97 7.15 -5.68 1.89
CA ASP A 97 6.22 -6.81 1.87
C ASP A 97 6.82 -8.07 2.54
N LEU A 98 5.93 -8.97 2.96
CA LEU A 98 6.33 -10.19 3.67
C LEU A 98 7.07 -11.20 2.78
N ASP A 99 6.87 -11.18 1.46
CA ASP A 99 7.57 -12.07 0.52
C ASP A 99 9.07 -11.72 0.49
N ASP A 100 9.38 -10.45 0.31
CA ASP A 100 10.76 -9.98 0.30
C ASP A 100 11.41 -10.10 1.68
N TYR A 101 10.68 -9.84 2.75
CA TYR A 101 11.15 -10.06 4.12
C TYR A 101 11.52 -11.53 4.36
N CYS A 102 10.68 -12.49 3.96
CA CYS A 102 10.96 -13.92 4.10
C CYS A 102 12.20 -14.34 3.31
N LYS A 103 12.36 -13.84 2.07
CA LYS A 103 13.53 -14.13 1.23
C LYS A 103 14.82 -13.60 1.87
N GLU A 104 14.80 -12.35 2.34
CA GLU A 104 15.94 -11.75 3.02
C GLU A 104 16.28 -12.50 4.31
N TYR A 105 15.28 -12.89 5.09
CA TYR A 105 15.46 -13.67 6.30
C TYR A 105 16.14 -15.00 6.02
N ILE A 106 15.64 -15.78 5.02
CA ILE A 106 16.21 -17.06 4.62
C ILE A 106 17.65 -16.87 4.10
N PHE A 107 17.89 -15.82 3.30
CA PHE A 107 19.24 -15.53 2.80
C PHE A 107 20.22 -15.24 3.94
N ARG A 108 19.82 -14.49 4.95
CA ARG A 108 20.64 -14.06 6.09
C ARG A 108 20.89 -15.19 7.11
N TYR A 109 19.83 -15.92 7.47
CA TYR A 109 19.86 -16.88 8.57
C TYR A 109 19.92 -18.35 8.11
N LYS A 110 19.79 -18.63 6.82
CA LYS A 110 19.84 -19.95 6.19
C LYS A 110 18.74 -20.93 6.67
N HIS A 111 17.67 -20.41 7.25
CA HIS A 111 16.48 -21.18 7.64
C HIS A 111 15.23 -20.30 7.50
N PRO A 112 14.03 -20.89 7.35
CA PRO A 112 12.78 -20.14 7.28
C PRO A 112 12.44 -19.48 8.62
N LEU A 113 11.42 -18.60 8.59
CA LEU A 113 10.81 -18.04 9.81
C LEU A 113 10.33 -19.19 10.71
N ASN A 114 10.57 -19.06 12.01
CA ASN A 114 10.07 -20.03 12.97
C ASN A 114 8.55 -19.87 13.20
N GLU A 115 7.94 -20.89 13.76
CA GLU A 115 6.50 -20.97 13.97
C GLU A 115 5.96 -19.82 14.83
N LEU A 116 6.71 -19.37 15.83
CA LEU A 116 6.30 -18.26 16.70
C LEU A 116 6.15 -16.93 15.93
N TYR A 117 7.06 -16.67 14.96
CA TYR A 117 6.95 -15.50 14.09
C TYR A 117 5.73 -15.61 13.17
N ILE A 118 5.49 -16.80 12.60
CA ILE A 118 4.33 -17.05 11.74
C ILE A 118 3.04 -16.85 12.54
N GLN A 119 2.95 -17.37 13.76
CA GLN A 119 1.80 -17.15 14.65
C GLN A 119 1.55 -15.66 14.94
N LYS A 120 2.61 -14.87 15.20
CA LYS A 120 2.48 -13.42 15.45
C LYS A 120 1.91 -12.70 14.23
N ILE A 121 2.31 -13.09 13.02
CA ILE A 121 1.80 -12.52 11.76
C ILE A 121 0.33 -12.92 11.59
N LEU A 122 -0.01 -14.20 11.74
CA LEU A 122 -1.38 -14.69 11.59
C LEU A 122 -2.34 -14.05 12.59
N ARG A 123 -1.93 -13.83 13.85
CA ARG A 123 -2.73 -13.13 14.87
C ARG A 123 -3.09 -11.70 14.48
N GLN A 124 -2.40 -11.09 13.54
CA GLN A 124 -2.71 -9.76 13.02
C GLN A 124 -3.56 -9.83 11.74
N ILE A 125 -3.29 -10.81 10.87
CA ILE A 125 -4.01 -10.97 9.59
C ILE A 125 -5.44 -11.48 9.82
N VAL A 126 -5.62 -12.49 10.67
CA VAL A 126 -6.92 -13.13 10.88
C VAL A 126 -8.00 -12.14 11.35
N PRO A 127 -7.76 -11.27 12.36
CA PRO A 127 -8.75 -10.25 12.75
C PRO A 127 -9.05 -9.23 11.64
N ALA A 128 -8.05 -8.89 10.80
CA ALA A 128 -8.26 -8.00 9.66
C ALA A 128 -9.19 -8.63 8.62
N LEU A 129 -8.98 -9.92 8.30
CA LEU A 129 -9.85 -10.66 7.38
C LEU A 129 -11.27 -10.81 7.95
N GLN A 130 -11.39 -11.11 9.24
CA GLN A 130 -12.68 -11.19 9.91
C GLN A 130 -13.43 -9.84 9.85
N TYR A 131 -12.71 -8.73 10.09
CA TYR A 131 -13.27 -7.39 9.96
C TYR A 131 -13.78 -7.12 8.54
N MET A 132 -13.00 -7.49 7.49
CA MET A 132 -13.44 -7.38 6.10
C MET A 132 -14.69 -8.21 5.82
N HIS A 133 -14.72 -9.48 6.25
CA HIS A 133 -15.87 -10.38 6.05
C HIS A 133 -17.12 -9.88 6.77
N ASN A 134 -17.00 -9.35 7.98
CA ASN A 134 -18.12 -8.74 8.72
C ASN A 134 -18.67 -7.49 8.00
N ASN A 135 -17.87 -6.85 7.12
CA ASN A 135 -18.30 -5.75 6.27
C ASN A 135 -18.68 -6.19 4.84
N ASN A 136 -18.89 -7.49 4.61
CA ASN A 136 -19.24 -8.10 3.33
C ASN A 136 -18.17 -7.86 2.24
N ILE A 137 -16.90 -7.79 2.62
CA ILE A 137 -15.77 -7.59 1.71
C ILE A 137 -14.89 -8.83 1.75
N ILE A 138 -14.57 -9.37 0.57
CA ILE A 138 -13.64 -10.48 0.37
C ILE A 138 -12.39 -9.93 -0.32
N HIS A 139 -11.21 -10.18 0.24
CA HIS A 139 -9.94 -9.66 -0.29
C HIS A 139 -9.57 -10.24 -1.67
N ARG A 140 -9.78 -11.53 -1.91
CA ARG A 140 -9.57 -12.29 -3.16
C ARG A 140 -8.12 -12.46 -3.63
N ASP A 141 -7.14 -11.79 -3.01
CA ASP A 141 -5.72 -11.88 -3.40
C ASP A 141 -4.80 -11.87 -2.17
N ILE A 142 -5.07 -12.77 -1.20
CA ILE A 142 -4.20 -12.94 -0.03
C ILE A 142 -2.95 -13.71 -0.46
N LYS A 143 -1.79 -13.04 -0.36
CA LYS A 143 -0.46 -13.58 -0.63
C LYS A 143 0.59 -12.75 0.09
N LEU A 144 1.81 -13.29 0.23
CA LEU A 144 2.89 -12.64 0.98
C LEU A 144 3.20 -11.22 0.48
N LYS A 145 3.14 -10.98 -0.83
CA LYS A 145 3.35 -9.65 -1.45
C LYS A 145 2.30 -8.61 -1.09
N ASN A 146 1.12 -9.03 -0.65
CA ASN A 146 0.04 -8.13 -0.25
C ASN A 146 -0.04 -7.95 1.27
N ILE A 147 0.88 -8.55 2.02
CA ILE A 147 1.05 -8.37 3.45
C ILE A 147 2.22 -7.43 3.66
N LEU A 148 1.92 -6.18 4.01
CA LEU A 148 2.93 -5.16 4.26
C LEU A 148 3.31 -5.13 5.73
N LEU A 149 4.59 -4.89 5.98
CA LEU A 149 5.16 -4.81 7.31
C LEU A 149 5.36 -3.34 7.69
N ASN A 150 4.95 -3.01 8.91
CA ASN A 150 5.22 -1.73 9.51
C ASN A 150 5.97 -1.97 10.81
N PHE A 151 7.21 -1.50 10.88
CA PHE A 151 8.01 -1.56 12.10
C PHE A 151 7.84 -0.25 12.84
N ASP A 152 7.36 -0.32 14.06
CA ASP A 152 7.29 0.83 14.96
C ASP A 152 8.71 1.38 15.15
N THR A 153 8.90 2.66 14.87
CA THR A 153 10.15 3.40 15.02
C THR A 153 10.20 4.08 16.36
#